data_ebb20ceb9ce5ba5f5b37ef78fd0251e9
#
_entry.id   ebb20ceb9ce5ba5f5b37ef78fd0251e9
#
_cell.length_a   1.000
_cell.length_b   1.000
_cell.length_c   1.000
_cell.angle_alpha   90.00
_cell.angle_beta   90.00
_cell.angle_gamma   90.00
#
_symmetry.space_group_name_H-M   'P 1'
#
loop_
_entity.id
_entity.type
_entity.pdbx_description
1 polymer ?
#
loop_
_entity_poly.entity_id
_entity_poly.type
_entity_poly.pdbx_seq_one_letter_code
_entity_poly.pdbx_strand_id
1 'polypeptide(L)'
;ADIILMQLEIPIDTVEYAATIACKYGKKVILNPAPASSLSNSFLMNVHTILPNRIEAEMLSGIKVMNIESAHRAAQAIGEKGIENVVITLGKDGAYVKEKDEYTMIPAKEVETIDTTGAGDVFCGAFSVCLSEGHSLAKSVKFANAAAAIAVTRIGAQSAIPYKREVVL
;
A
#
# COMPACT_ATOMS: atom_id res chain seq x y z
N ALA A 1 -2.52 -14.47 -13.39
CA ALA A 1 -1.94 -13.35 -12.64
C ALA A 1 -1.13 -13.92 -11.47
N ASP A 2 -0.06 -13.25 -11.08
CA ASP A 2 0.80 -13.65 -9.95
C ASP A 2 0.51 -12.81 -8.71
N ILE A 3 -0.07 -11.64 -8.92
CA ILE A 3 -0.50 -10.68 -7.90
C ILE A 3 -1.97 -10.31 -8.15
N ILE A 4 -2.73 -10.19 -7.07
CA ILE A 4 -4.09 -9.66 -7.05
C ILE A 4 -4.10 -8.42 -6.16
N LEU A 5 -4.30 -7.24 -6.75
CA LEU A 5 -4.51 -5.99 -6.01
C LEU A 5 -5.99 -5.76 -5.78
N MET A 6 -6.37 -5.49 -4.54
CA MET A 6 -7.77 -5.27 -4.12
C MET A 6 -7.90 -4.02 -3.27
N GLN A 7 -9.09 -3.43 -3.30
CA GLN A 7 -9.57 -2.38 -2.40
C GLN A 7 -10.86 -2.83 -1.71
N LEU A 8 -11.45 -1.98 -0.87
CA LEU A 8 -12.68 -2.28 -0.13
C LEU A 8 -13.90 -1.49 -0.66
N GLU A 9 -13.88 -1.09 -1.93
CA GLU A 9 -14.97 -0.35 -2.58
C GLU A 9 -16.10 -1.26 -3.12
N ILE A 10 -15.96 -2.57 -2.95
CA ILE A 10 -16.97 -3.58 -3.25
C ILE A 10 -17.33 -4.34 -1.95
N PRO A 11 -18.41 -5.14 -1.90
CA PRO A 11 -18.77 -5.87 -0.69
C PRO A 11 -17.60 -6.67 -0.11
N ILE A 12 -17.36 -6.53 1.18
CA ILE A 12 -16.21 -7.14 1.88
C ILE A 12 -16.21 -8.66 1.70
N ASP A 13 -17.34 -9.31 1.77
CA ASP A 13 -17.47 -10.76 1.57
C ASP A 13 -16.92 -11.20 0.20
N THR A 14 -17.09 -10.35 -0.83
CA THR A 14 -16.53 -10.61 -2.18
C THR A 14 -15.02 -10.50 -2.16
N VAL A 15 -14.45 -9.48 -1.47
CA VAL A 15 -13.01 -9.28 -1.34
C VAL A 15 -12.37 -10.43 -0.56
N GLU A 16 -12.97 -10.82 0.58
CA GLU A 16 -12.53 -11.95 1.39
C GLU A 16 -12.53 -13.27 0.61
N TYR A 17 -13.61 -13.52 -0.15
CA TYR A 17 -13.72 -14.70 -1.00
C TYR A 17 -12.62 -14.71 -2.08
N ALA A 18 -12.42 -13.57 -2.77
CA ALA A 18 -11.39 -13.44 -3.79
C ALA A 18 -9.98 -13.65 -3.20
N ALA A 19 -9.69 -13.09 -2.01
CA ALA A 19 -8.43 -13.30 -1.32
C ALA A 19 -8.21 -14.77 -0.95
N THR A 20 -9.24 -15.45 -0.46
CA THR A 20 -9.19 -16.89 -0.13
C THR A 20 -8.87 -17.72 -1.37
N ILE A 21 -9.51 -17.43 -2.50
CA ILE A 21 -9.24 -18.13 -3.77
C ILE A 21 -7.81 -17.83 -4.25
N ALA A 22 -7.36 -16.58 -4.20
CA ALA A 22 -6.00 -16.20 -4.60
C ALA A 22 -4.96 -16.96 -3.77
N CYS A 23 -5.11 -16.98 -2.45
CA CYS A 23 -4.24 -17.71 -1.54
C CYS A 23 -4.22 -19.22 -1.85
N LYS A 24 -5.39 -19.85 -2.08
CA LYS A 24 -5.51 -21.27 -2.46
C LYS A 24 -4.69 -21.60 -3.72
N TYR A 25 -4.58 -20.67 -4.67
CA TYR A 25 -3.82 -20.84 -5.90
C TYR A 25 -2.39 -20.28 -5.80
N GLY A 26 -1.89 -20.00 -4.61
CA GLY A 26 -0.52 -19.52 -4.37
C GLY A 26 -0.25 -18.13 -4.95
N LYS A 27 -1.30 -17.30 -5.11
CA LYS A 27 -1.17 -15.94 -5.62
C LYS A 27 -0.98 -14.94 -4.48
N LYS A 28 -0.16 -13.91 -4.70
CA LYS A 28 0.05 -12.85 -3.71
C LYS A 28 -1.10 -11.87 -3.73
N VAL A 29 -1.73 -11.67 -2.56
CA VAL A 29 -2.78 -10.68 -2.38
C VAL A 29 -2.16 -9.39 -1.84
N ILE A 30 -2.36 -8.30 -2.55
CA ILE A 30 -2.06 -6.95 -2.10
C ILE A 30 -3.38 -6.27 -1.78
N LEU A 31 -3.53 -5.78 -0.55
CA LEU A 31 -4.73 -5.08 -0.11
C LEU A 31 -4.42 -3.60 0.15
N ASN A 32 -5.10 -2.71 -0.55
CA ASN A 32 -5.26 -1.33 -0.11
C ASN A 32 -6.57 -1.26 0.70
N PRO A 33 -6.54 -1.09 2.03
CA PRO A 33 -7.73 -1.19 2.88
C PRO A 33 -8.57 0.10 2.87
N ALA A 34 -8.79 0.64 1.69
CA ALA A 34 -9.58 1.84 1.41
C ALA A 34 -10.97 1.45 0.83
N PRO A 35 -12.08 2.07 1.32
CA PRO A 35 -12.16 2.92 2.50
C PRO A 35 -11.91 2.15 3.80
N ALA A 36 -11.43 2.87 4.82
CA ALA A 36 -11.11 2.28 6.12
C ALA A 36 -12.29 1.48 6.70
N SER A 37 -12.07 0.21 6.99
CA SER A 37 -13.08 -0.74 7.44
C SER A 37 -12.49 -1.74 8.44
N SER A 38 -13.37 -2.29 9.28
CA SER A 38 -12.98 -3.37 10.19
C SER A 38 -12.83 -4.67 9.40
N LEU A 39 -11.68 -5.33 9.52
CA LEU A 39 -11.37 -6.55 8.79
C LEU A 39 -11.17 -7.73 9.75
N SER A 40 -11.66 -8.90 9.38
CA SER A 40 -11.48 -10.11 10.17
C SER A 40 -10.03 -10.60 10.13
N ASN A 41 -9.54 -11.19 11.22
CA ASN A 41 -8.21 -11.78 11.22
C ASN A 41 -8.09 -12.92 10.20
N SER A 42 -9.16 -13.68 9.96
CA SER A 42 -9.19 -14.74 8.95
C SER A 42 -8.99 -14.21 7.53
N PHE A 43 -9.51 -13.01 7.23
CA PHE A 43 -9.24 -12.34 5.96
C PHE A 43 -7.79 -11.86 5.88
N LEU A 44 -7.30 -11.19 6.93
CA LEU A 44 -5.95 -10.62 6.96
C LEU A 44 -4.85 -11.69 6.80
N MET A 45 -5.07 -12.90 7.27
CA MET A 45 -4.15 -14.05 7.07
C MET A 45 -4.01 -14.46 5.58
N ASN A 46 -4.92 -14.07 4.69
CA ASN A 46 -4.81 -14.30 3.26
C ASN A 46 -4.11 -13.14 2.52
N VAL A 47 -3.76 -12.06 3.22
CA VAL A 47 -3.13 -10.87 2.66
C VAL A 47 -1.62 -10.98 2.78
N HIS A 48 -0.91 -11.00 1.64
CA HIS A 48 0.55 -11.00 1.61
C HIS A 48 1.14 -9.63 1.94
N THR A 49 0.56 -8.56 1.38
CA THR A 49 1.01 -7.19 1.59
C THR A 49 -0.19 -6.27 1.78
N ILE A 50 -0.13 -5.40 2.78
CA ILE A 50 -1.16 -4.38 3.01
C ILE A 50 -0.58 -2.98 2.86
N LEU A 51 -1.34 -2.10 2.18
CA LEU A 51 -0.94 -0.73 1.82
C LEU A 51 -1.88 0.30 2.45
N PRO A 52 -1.92 0.45 3.78
CA PRO A 52 -2.77 1.44 4.45
C PRO A 52 -2.16 2.83 4.40
N ASN A 53 -3.00 3.86 4.39
CA ASN A 53 -2.62 5.21 4.78
C ASN A 53 -2.63 5.36 6.31
N ARG A 54 -2.36 6.58 6.85
CA ARG A 54 -2.31 6.84 8.30
C ARG A 54 -3.62 6.50 9.00
N ILE A 55 -4.77 6.83 8.39
CA ILE A 55 -6.10 6.62 8.98
C ILE A 55 -6.44 5.13 9.00
N GLU A 56 -6.19 4.46 7.90
CA GLU A 56 -6.40 3.02 7.76
C GLU A 56 -5.47 2.21 8.69
N ALA A 57 -4.21 2.63 8.81
CA ALA A 57 -3.27 2.03 9.74
C ALA A 57 -3.71 2.23 11.21
N GLU A 58 -4.24 3.41 11.57
CA GLU A 58 -4.82 3.66 12.90
C GLU A 58 -6.01 2.74 13.16
N MET A 59 -6.92 2.59 12.20
CA MET A 59 -8.09 1.70 12.35
C MET A 59 -7.67 0.23 12.52
N LEU A 60 -6.70 -0.22 11.74
CA LEU A 60 -6.23 -1.61 11.78
C LEU A 60 -5.42 -1.95 13.03
N SER A 61 -4.62 -1.00 13.53
CA SER A 61 -3.71 -1.21 14.65
C SER A 61 -4.24 -0.71 16.01
N GLY A 62 -5.20 0.21 16.00
CA GLY A 62 -5.60 0.99 17.18
C GLY A 62 -4.57 2.07 17.59
N ILE A 63 -3.53 2.31 16.78
CA ILE A 63 -2.44 3.23 17.09
C ILE A 63 -2.47 4.42 16.13
N LYS A 64 -2.62 5.63 16.66
CA LYS A 64 -2.59 6.86 15.85
C LYS A 64 -1.20 7.09 15.26
N VAL A 65 -1.12 7.18 13.93
CA VAL A 65 0.13 7.35 13.20
C VAL A 65 0.46 8.84 13.02
N MET A 66 1.33 9.35 13.88
CA MET A 66 1.72 10.77 13.90
C MET A 66 3.18 11.01 13.45
N ASN A 67 4.05 10.05 13.69
CA ASN A 67 5.48 10.10 13.41
C ASN A 67 6.03 8.71 13.10
N ILE A 68 7.32 8.58 12.83
CA ILE A 68 7.99 7.32 12.49
C ILE A 68 7.84 6.27 13.60
N GLU A 69 7.95 6.67 14.87
CA GLU A 69 7.84 5.76 16.01
C GLU A 69 6.42 5.15 16.09
N SER A 70 5.39 5.97 15.94
CA SER A 70 4.00 5.47 15.92
C SER A 70 3.69 4.66 14.66
N ALA A 71 4.30 4.99 13.50
CA ALA A 71 4.22 4.19 12.29
C ALA A 71 4.86 2.80 12.48
N HIS A 72 6.02 2.74 13.17
CA HIS A 72 6.66 1.48 13.53
C HIS A 72 5.73 0.58 14.37
N ARG A 73 5.19 1.13 15.46
CA ARG A 73 4.27 0.38 16.34
C ARG A 73 3.00 -0.06 15.60
N ALA A 74 2.45 0.79 14.75
CA ALA A 74 1.28 0.44 13.94
C ALA A 74 1.60 -0.67 12.95
N ALA A 75 2.73 -0.59 12.24
CA ALA A 75 3.16 -1.61 11.29
C ALA A 75 3.41 -2.96 11.99
N GLN A 76 4.01 -2.95 13.18
CA GLN A 76 4.19 -4.14 14.00
C GLN A 76 2.84 -4.77 14.38
N ALA A 77 1.93 -4.00 14.96
CA ALA A 77 0.61 -4.48 15.39
C ALA A 77 -0.24 -5.02 14.22
N ILE A 78 -0.11 -4.42 13.01
CA ILE A 78 -0.74 -4.94 11.80
C ILE A 78 -0.09 -6.25 11.36
N GLY A 79 1.24 -6.34 11.40
CA GLY A 79 1.97 -7.56 11.04
C GLY A 79 1.64 -8.74 11.96
N GLU A 80 1.43 -8.50 13.27
CA GLU A 80 1.03 -9.51 14.24
C GLU A 80 -0.32 -10.18 13.94
N LYS A 81 -1.12 -9.58 13.04
CA LYS A 81 -2.36 -10.19 12.52
C LYS A 81 -2.11 -11.22 11.40
N GLY A 82 -0.86 -11.57 11.12
CA GLY A 82 -0.45 -12.57 10.13
C GLY A 82 -0.05 -12.01 8.77
N ILE A 83 0.07 -10.69 8.64
CA ILE A 83 0.47 -10.03 7.38
C ILE A 83 1.99 -9.96 7.28
N GLU A 84 2.56 -10.51 6.21
CA GLU A 84 4.01 -10.55 6.01
C GLU A 84 4.61 -9.16 5.81
N ASN A 85 3.99 -8.34 4.95
CA ASN A 85 4.49 -7.04 4.57
C ASN A 85 3.46 -5.94 4.82
N VAL A 86 3.88 -4.88 5.51
CA VAL A 86 3.05 -3.70 5.79
C VAL A 86 3.75 -2.46 5.24
N VAL A 87 3.07 -1.70 4.40
CA VAL A 87 3.58 -0.45 3.83
C VAL A 87 2.61 0.68 4.17
N ILE A 88 2.91 1.45 5.20
CA ILE A 88 2.08 2.58 5.63
C ILE A 88 2.47 3.82 4.82
N THR A 89 1.57 4.30 3.97
CA THR A 89 1.80 5.54 3.22
C THR A 89 1.62 6.76 4.13
N LEU A 90 2.60 7.67 4.10
CA LEU A 90 2.69 8.84 4.97
C LEU A 90 2.56 10.17 4.20
N GLY A 91 2.04 10.11 2.97
CA GLY A 91 1.90 11.26 2.08
C GLY A 91 3.26 11.84 1.68
N LYS A 92 3.46 13.14 1.89
CA LYS A 92 4.74 13.82 1.54
C LYS A 92 5.96 13.27 2.28
N ASP A 93 5.76 12.59 3.41
CA ASP A 93 6.87 12.00 4.17
C ASP A 93 7.35 10.68 3.55
N GLY A 94 6.58 10.07 2.63
CA GLY A 94 6.92 8.81 1.97
C GLY A 94 6.15 7.62 2.49
N ALA A 95 6.82 6.50 2.76
CA ALA A 95 6.19 5.29 3.26
C ALA A 95 7.05 4.58 4.31
N TYR A 96 6.40 4.08 5.34
CA TYR A 96 7.02 3.23 6.36
C TYR A 96 6.76 1.76 6.02
N VAL A 97 7.82 0.98 5.92
CA VAL A 97 7.81 -0.40 5.43
C VAL A 97 8.20 -1.35 6.55
N LYS A 98 7.38 -2.36 6.77
CA LYS A 98 7.72 -3.58 7.50
C LYS A 98 7.78 -4.73 6.49
N GLU A 99 8.94 -5.35 6.33
CA GLU A 99 9.14 -6.57 5.55
C GLU A 99 9.67 -7.66 6.48
N LYS A 100 8.85 -8.66 6.78
CA LYS A 100 9.13 -9.64 7.85
C LYS A 100 9.46 -8.94 9.18
N ASP A 101 10.69 -9.06 9.66
CA ASP A 101 11.19 -8.44 10.90
C ASP A 101 12.04 -7.18 10.65
N GLU A 102 12.16 -6.75 9.39
CA GLU A 102 12.90 -5.56 9.00
C GLU A 102 11.96 -4.35 8.85
N TYR A 103 12.46 -3.18 9.23
CA TYR A 103 11.70 -1.94 9.21
C TYR A 103 12.51 -0.83 8.54
N THR A 104 11.90 -0.14 7.60
CA THR A 104 12.58 0.91 6.83
C THR A 104 11.66 2.07 6.53
N MET A 105 12.15 3.29 6.69
CA MET A 105 11.49 4.49 6.18
C MET A 105 12.01 4.79 4.78
N ILE A 106 11.10 4.90 3.81
CA ILE A 106 11.41 5.25 2.43
C ILE A 106 10.81 6.63 2.14
N PRO A 107 11.62 7.68 2.03
CA PRO A 107 11.12 9.03 1.83
C PRO A 107 10.45 9.20 0.46
N ALA A 108 9.48 10.10 0.39
CA ALA A 108 8.94 10.57 -0.89
C ALA A 108 9.89 11.58 -1.54
N LYS A 109 9.73 11.76 -2.86
CA LYS A 109 10.36 12.86 -3.56
C LYS A 109 9.58 14.14 -3.27
N GLU A 110 10.29 15.18 -2.87
CA GLU A 110 9.67 16.49 -2.64
C GLU A 110 9.27 17.13 -3.98
N VAL A 111 8.01 17.51 -4.10
CA VAL A 111 7.43 18.12 -5.30
C VAL A 111 6.40 19.17 -4.91
N GLU A 112 6.13 20.10 -5.80
CA GLU A 112 5.00 21.03 -5.67
C GLU A 112 3.70 20.28 -5.96
N THR A 113 2.84 20.17 -4.96
CA THR A 113 1.56 19.45 -5.05
C THR A 113 0.46 20.35 -5.61
N ILE A 114 -0.17 19.89 -6.69
CA ILE A 114 -1.30 20.56 -7.33
C ILE A 114 -2.63 19.87 -6.95
N ASP A 115 -2.69 18.55 -7.08
CA ASP A 115 -3.89 17.75 -6.81
C ASP A 115 -3.48 16.38 -6.26
N THR A 116 -4.07 15.95 -5.14
CA THR A 116 -3.77 14.66 -4.50
C THR A 116 -4.74 13.55 -4.89
N THR A 117 -5.71 13.84 -5.76
CA THR A 117 -6.73 12.89 -6.19
C THR A 117 -6.09 11.66 -6.85
N GLY A 118 -6.42 10.48 -6.37
CA GLY A 118 -5.91 9.21 -6.90
C GLY A 118 -4.43 8.91 -6.62
N ALA A 119 -3.72 9.75 -5.84
CA ALA A 119 -2.30 9.51 -5.55
C ALA A 119 -2.05 8.15 -4.84
N GLY A 120 -2.97 7.74 -3.97
CA GLY A 120 -2.95 6.42 -3.33
C GLY A 120 -3.12 5.28 -4.33
N ASP A 121 -4.03 5.45 -5.31
CA ASP A 121 -4.28 4.44 -6.35
C ASP A 121 -3.07 4.30 -7.27
N VAL A 122 -2.45 5.44 -7.66
CA VAL A 122 -1.20 5.45 -8.43
C VAL A 122 -0.10 4.75 -7.66
N PHE A 123 0.04 5.01 -6.35
CA PHE A 123 1.00 4.31 -5.51
C PHE A 123 0.75 2.80 -5.52
N CYS A 124 -0.48 2.35 -5.25
CA CYS A 124 -0.84 0.93 -5.20
C CYS A 124 -0.62 0.22 -6.54
N GLY A 125 -1.02 0.86 -7.64
CA GLY A 125 -0.81 0.34 -9.00
C GLY A 125 0.67 0.21 -9.35
N ALA A 126 1.46 1.29 -9.16
CA ALA A 126 2.89 1.31 -9.44
C ALA A 126 3.67 0.30 -8.57
N PHE A 127 3.34 0.22 -7.26
CA PHE A 127 3.89 -0.77 -6.35
C PHE A 127 3.65 -2.19 -6.85
N SER A 128 2.41 -2.52 -7.20
CA SER A 128 2.01 -3.86 -7.63
C SER A 128 2.70 -4.28 -8.93
N VAL A 129 2.82 -3.35 -9.89
CA VAL A 129 3.55 -3.60 -11.15
C VAL A 129 5.01 -3.89 -10.87
N CYS A 130 5.69 -3.04 -10.10
CA CYS A 130 7.11 -3.20 -9.81
C CYS A 130 7.39 -4.51 -9.04
N LEU A 131 6.52 -4.86 -8.08
CA LEU A 131 6.63 -6.13 -7.34
C LEU A 131 6.37 -7.34 -8.25
N SER A 132 5.44 -7.26 -9.20
CA SER A 132 5.15 -8.35 -10.16
C SER A 132 6.29 -8.61 -11.13
N GLU A 133 7.14 -7.62 -11.36
CA GLU A 133 8.38 -7.75 -12.16
C GLU A 133 9.55 -8.39 -11.37
N GLY A 134 9.29 -8.84 -10.15
CA GLY A 134 10.28 -9.52 -9.30
C GLY A 134 11.23 -8.61 -8.55
N HIS A 135 10.92 -7.30 -8.47
CA HIS A 135 11.72 -6.37 -7.68
C HIS A 135 11.45 -6.52 -6.18
N SER A 136 12.43 -6.08 -5.35
CA SER A 136 12.30 -6.07 -3.90
C SER A 136 11.18 -5.13 -3.43
N LEU A 137 10.66 -5.38 -2.22
CA LEU A 137 9.64 -4.53 -1.61
C LEU A 137 10.10 -3.07 -1.53
N ALA A 138 11.32 -2.83 -1.03
CA ALA A 138 11.90 -1.49 -0.93
C ALA A 138 12.00 -0.77 -2.29
N LYS A 139 12.40 -1.47 -3.36
CA LYS A 139 12.44 -0.90 -4.72
C LYS A 139 11.04 -0.59 -5.22
N SER A 140 10.06 -1.47 -4.97
CA SER A 140 8.67 -1.28 -5.36
C SER A 140 8.05 -0.06 -4.67
N VAL A 141 8.36 0.17 -3.39
CA VAL A 141 7.92 1.36 -2.65
C VAL A 141 8.59 2.63 -3.20
N LYS A 142 9.89 2.60 -3.50
CA LYS A 142 10.59 3.76 -4.12
C LYS A 142 9.95 4.12 -5.46
N PHE A 143 9.67 3.13 -6.30
CA PHE A 143 9.01 3.32 -7.58
C PHE A 143 7.59 3.88 -7.43
N ALA A 144 6.81 3.36 -6.47
CA ALA A 144 5.48 3.83 -6.16
C ALA A 144 5.46 5.28 -5.63
N ASN A 145 6.40 5.63 -4.73
CA ASN A 145 6.58 7.00 -4.25
C ASN A 145 6.89 7.97 -5.41
N ALA A 146 7.78 7.57 -6.34
CA ALA A 146 8.12 8.40 -7.50
C ALA A 146 6.93 8.58 -8.45
N ALA A 147 6.15 7.52 -8.69
CA ALA A 147 4.95 7.59 -9.51
C ALA A 147 3.88 8.49 -8.88
N ALA A 148 3.62 8.32 -7.58
CA ALA A 148 2.68 9.16 -6.84
C ALA A 148 3.13 10.63 -6.79
N ALA A 149 4.44 10.90 -6.64
CA ALA A 149 4.99 12.24 -6.69
C ALA A 149 4.74 12.94 -8.04
N ILE A 150 4.84 12.20 -9.16
CA ILE A 150 4.49 12.75 -10.48
C ILE A 150 2.98 13.02 -10.56
N ALA A 151 2.15 12.09 -10.10
CA ALA A 151 0.71 12.24 -10.17
C ALA A 151 0.22 13.49 -9.45
N VAL A 152 0.72 13.78 -8.24
CA VAL A 152 0.27 14.95 -7.47
C VAL A 152 0.68 16.30 -8.06
N THR A 153 1.55 16.33 -9.08
CA THR A 153 1.88 17.55 -9.85
C THR A 153 0.94 17.81 -11.02
N ARG A 154 -0.11 16.97 -11.18
CA ARG A 154 -1.05 17.04 -12.31
C ARG A 154 -2.48 17.11 -11.78
N ILE A 155 -3.37 17.74 -12.54
CA ILE A 155 -4.79 17.82 -12.21
C ILE A 155 -5.52 16.54 -12.67
N GLY A 156 -6.39 16.02 -11.81
CA GLY A 156 -7.30 14.91 -12.10
C GLY A 156 -6.78 13.55 -11.66
N ALA A 157 -7.62 12.54 -11.73
CA ALA A 157 -7.34 11.17 -11.32
C ALA A 157 -6.61 10.38 -12.43
N GLN A 158 -7.36 9.87 -13.42
CA GLN A 158 -6.77 9.05 -14.48
C GLN A 158 -5.79 9.81 -15.38
N SER A 159 -6.07 11.09 -15.65
CA SER A 159 -5.19 11.95 -16.46
C SER A 159 -3.85 12.26 -15.79
N ALA A 160 -3.78 12.14 -14.47
CA ALA A 160 -2.58 12.38 -13.68
C ALA A 160 -1.63 11.18 -13.65
N ILE A 161 -2.10 9.96 -13.98
CA ILE A 161 -1.31 8.73 -13.90
C ILE A 161 -0.09 8.81 -14.84
N PRO A 162 1.14 8.68 -14.33
CA PRO A 162 2.33 8.70 -15.19
C PRO A 162 2.47 7.39 -15.96
N TYR A 163 3.03 7.49 -17.16
CA TYR A 163 3.54 6.29 -17.82
C TYR A 163 4.81 5.78 -17.13
N LYS A 164 5.05 4.47 -17.16
CA LYS A 164 6.23 3.84 -16.54
C LYS A 164 7.55 4.51 -16.94
N ARG A 165 7.69 4.94 -18.19
CA ARG A 165 8.89 5.62 -18.71
C ARG A 165 9.16 7.00 -18.09
N GLU A 166 8.17 7.61 -17.45
CA GLU A 166 8.28 8.90 -16.78
C GLU A 166 8.77 8.75 -15.33
N VAL A 167 8.68 7.54 -14.77
CA VAL A 167 9.06 7.25 -13.39
C VAL A 167 10.54 6.90 -13.33
N VAL A 168 11.35 7.86 -12.86
CA VAL A 168 12.80 7.71 -12.69
C VAL A 168 13.13 7.64 -11.20
N LEU A 169 13.93 6.63 -10.80
CA LEU A 169 14.39 6.39 -9.42
C LEU A 169 15.70 7.11 -9.13
#